data_00c4715cc2440e4da8d6266e0e8b635c
#
_entry.id   00c4715cc2440e4da8d6266e0e8b635c
#
_cell.length_a   1.000
_cell.length_b   1.000
_cell.length_c   1.000
_cell.angle_alpha   90.00
_cell.angle_beta   90.00
_cell.angle_gamma   90.00
#
_symmetry.space_group_name_H-M   'P 1'
#
loop_
_entity.id
_entity.type
_entity.pdbx_description
1 polymer ?
#
loop_
_entity_poly.entity_id
_entity_poly.type
_entity_poly.pdbx_seq_one_letter_code
_entity_poly.pdbx_strand_id
1 'polypeptide(L)'
;GGTPVFYDVCADTFNADAKSLEAAIEAVIAEGKLTPKAVVDVDLFGLPADHEAVAAVCKKHGLLFLEDAAQGFGGMLHGKRNGAFGDAACTSFFPAKPLGCYGDGGAVFTDSDETAAMIRSLCVHGKGSFKYDNVRIGMNSRLDTIQAAILLVKMDALEKYELADVNAAAAMYNEALAGIPAILPVVPEGWYSSWAQYTLRLRSREERDRVQSELKAQGIPTMVYYPKPMHTQQAFDGLKQYIPCPATEELCATVLSLPMHPYLTRETVQTVADALRRALK
;
A
#
# COMPACT_ATOMS: atom_id res chain seq x y z
N GLY A 1 -14.00 15.93 7.50
CA GLY A 1 -15.27 15.53 7.68
C GLY A 1 -15.95 14.48 6.82
N GLY A 2 -15.24 13.62 6.06
CA GLY A 2 -15.86 12.51 5.34
C GLY A 2 -16.15 11.32 6.27
N THR A 3 -17.21 10.56 5.99
CA THR A 3 -17.50 9.28 6.63
C THR A 3 -16.85 8.17 5.79
N PRO A 4 -15.92 7.36 6.34
CA PRO A 4 -15.33 6.26 5.60
C PRO A 4 -16.33 5.12 5.41
N VAL A 5 -16.32 4.53 4.23
CA VAL A 5 -17.06 3.31 3.88
C VAL A 5 -16.02 2.31 3.36
N PHE A 6 -16.04 1.11 3.92
CA PHE A 6 -15.06 0.09 3.58
C PHE A 6 -15.61 -0.85 2.51
N TYR A 7 -14.73 -1.33 1.64
CA TYR A 7 -14.96 -2.35 0.64
C TYR A 7 -13.86 -3.40 0.68
N ASP A 8 -14.07 -4.55 0.08
CA ASP A 8 -13.18 -5.70 0.18
C ASP A 8 -12.02 -5.62 -0.83
N VAL A 9 -11.06 -6.51 -0.67
CA VAL A 9 -9.87 -6.65 -1.50
C VAL A 9 -9.87 -7.97 -2.28
N CYS A 10 -9.06 -8.04 -3.33
CA CYS A 10 -8.76 -9.29 -4.02
C CYS A 10 -7.85 -10.16 -3.15
N ALA A 11 -8.21 -11.42 -2.96
CA ALA A 11 -7.46 -12.32 -2.08
C ALA A 11 -6.05 -12.68 -2.60
N ASP A 12 -5.80 -12.56 -3.89
CA ASP A 12 -4.54 -12.88 -4.55
C ASP A 12 -3.56 -11.71 -4.63
N THR A 13 -4.06 -10.50 -4.93
CA THR A 13 -3.24 -9.28 -5.05
C THR A 13 -3.21 -8.46 -3.77
N PHE A 14 -4.11 -8.70 -2.81
CA PHE A 14 -4.34 -7.94 -1.57
C PHE A 14 -4.87 -6.51 -1.79
N ASN A 15 -5.03 -6.08 -3.03
CA ASN A 15 -5.45 -4.75 -3.43
C ASN A 15 -6.96 -4.68 -3.68
N ALA A 16 -7.47 -3.49 -3.91
CA ALA A 16 -8.89 -3.20 -4.10
C ALA A 16 -9.60 -4.17 -5.06
N ASP A 17 -10.74 -4.70 -4.64
CA ASP A 17 -11.68 -5.38 -5.53
C ASP A 17 -12.68 -4.36 -6.09
N ALA A 18 -12.54 -4.02 -7.38
CA ALA A 18 -13.39 -3.05 -8.05
C ALA A 18 -14.88 -3.44 -8.03
N LYS A 19 -15.22 -4.73 -7.98
CA LYS A 19 -16.62 -5.19 -7.86
C LYS A 19 -17.16 -4.92 -6.46
N SER A 20 -16.35 -5.19 -5.45
CA SER A 20 -16.69 -4.87 -4.06
C SER A 20 -16.83 -3.36 -3.86
N LEU A 21 -15.93 -2.56 -4.45
CA LEU A 21 -16.02 -1.10 -4.46
C LEU A 21 -17.34 -0.63 -5.04
N GLU A 22 -17.71 -1.12 -6.22
CA GLU A 22 -18.96 -0.74 -6.88
C GLU A 22 -20.18 -1.11 -6.04
N ALA A 23 -20.21 -2.33 -5.49
CA ALA A 23 -21.30 -2.76 -4.60
C ALA A 23 -21.43 -1.89 -3.34
N ALA A 24 -20.31 -1.45 -2.75
CA ALA A 24 -20.33 -0.54 -1.62
C ALA A 24 -20.91 0.83 -1.99
N ILE A 25 -20.52 1.38 -3.14
CA ILE A 25 -21.05 2.65 -3.65
C ILE A 25 -22.55 2.55 -3.87
N GLU A 26 -23.02 1.50 -4.55
CA GLU A 26 -24.45 1.28 -4.81
C GLU A 26 -25.27 1.11 -3.53
N ALA A 27 -24.74 0.39 -2.53
CA ALA A 27 -25.39 0.24 -1.23
C ALA A 27 -25.52 1.57 -0.47
N VAL A 28 -24.48 2.42 -0.54
CA VAL A 28 -24.52 3.78 0.04
C VAL A 28 -25.56 4.66 -0.65
N ILE A 29 -25.60 4.63 -1.98
CA ILE A 29 -26.56 5.40 -2.77
C ILE A 29 -27.99 4.93 -2.48
N ALA A 30 -28.21 3.62 -2.41
CA ALA A 30 -29.53 3.03 -2.15
C ALA A 30 -30.07 3.39 -0.76
N GLU A 31 -29.19 3.52 0.26
CA GLU A 31 -29.63 3.98 1.59
C GLU A 31 -29.99 5.47 1.61
N GLY A 32 -29.31 6.30 0.82
CA GLY A 32 -29.60 7.72 0.66
C GLY A 32 -29.21 8.62 1.85
N LYS A 33 -28.45 8.10 2.84
CA LYS A 33 -28.00 8.90 4.00
C LYS A 33 -26.66 9.57 3.78
N LEU A 34 -25.80 8.96 2.97
CA LEU A 34 -24.49 9.48 2.59
C LEU A 34 -24.45 9.72 1.09
N THR A 35 -23.58 10.63 0.67
CA THR A 35 -23.28 10.86 -0.75
C THR A 35 -21.83 10.47 -1.00
N PRO A 36 -21.54 9.42 -1.78
CA PRO A 36 -20.18 9.09 -2.16
C PRO A 36 -19.49 10.29 -2.84
N LYS A 37 -18.23 10.54 -2.53
CA LYS A 37 -17.47 11.69 -3.06
C LYS A 37 -16.13 11.30 -3.63
N ALA A 38 -15.42 10.39 -2.98
CA ALA A 38 -14.09 9.99 -3.38
C ALA A 38 -13.82 8.53 -3.02
N VAL A 39 -12.93 7.93 -3.77
CA VAL A 39 -12.35 6.61 -3.51
C VAL A 39 -10.89 6.80 -3.17
N VAL A 40 -10.40 6.07 -2.19
CA VAL A 40 -8.97 5.90 -1.90
C VAL A 40 -8.62 4.47 -2.22
N ASP A 41 -7.67 4.27 -3.10
CA ASP A 41 -7.11 2.98 -3.47
C ASP A 41 -5.65 2.89 -3.04
N VAL A 42 -5.20 1.73 -2.57
CA VAL A 42 -3.89 1.54 -1.95
C VAL A 42 -3.08 0.52 -2.74
N ASP A 43 -1.82 0.84 -3.03
CA ASP A 43 -0.84 -0.08 -3.63
C ASP A 43 -0.20 -0.95 -2.54
N LEU A 44 -0.97 -1.88 -2.01
CA LEU A 44 -0.55 -2.64 -0.85
C LEU A 44 0.65 -3.55 -1.18
N PHE A 45 1.61 -3.58 -0.27
CA PHE A 45 2.85 -4.38 -0.36
C PHE A 45 3.78 -4.01 -1.52
N GLY A 46 3.48 -2.93 -2.24
CA GLY A 46 4.27 -2.46 -3.38
C GLY A 46 3.76 -2.92 -4.75
N LEU A 47 2.70 -3.72 -4.77
CA LEU A 47 2.01 -4.08 -6.02
C LEU A 47 0.98 -3.00 -6.35
N PRO A 48 0.97 -2.42 -7.56
CA PRO A 48 -0.12 -1.54 -7.98
C PRO A 48 -1.49 -2.20 -7.78
N ALA A 49 -2.49 -1.42 -7.39
CA ALA A 49 -3.87 -1.86 -7.51
C ALA A 49 -4.29 -1.89 -9.00
N ASP A 50 -5.46 -2.47 -9.30
CA ASP A 50 -6.06 -2.35 -10.64
C ASP A 50 -6.68 -0.95 -10.80
N HIS A 51 -5.80 0.05 -10.92
CA HIS A 51 -6.20 1.45 -11.04
C HIS A 51 -7.11 1.71 -12.25
N GLU A 52 -7.01 0.91 -13.31
CA GLU A 52 -7.86 1.06 -14.49
C GLU A 52 -9.30 0.65 -14.16
N ALA A 53 -9.48 -0.49 -13.45
CA ALA A 53 -10.79 -0.94 -13.00
C ALA A 53 -11.39 0.01 -11.95
N VAL A 54 -10.60 0.47 -10.97
CA VAL A 54 -11.04 1.44 -9.96
C VAL A 54 -11.44 2.76 -10.59
N ALA A 55 -10.63 3.30 -11.53
CA ALA A 55 -10.93 4.53 -12.26
C ALA A 55 -12.21 4.41 -13.08
N ALA A 56 -12.47 3.25 -13.69
CA ALA A 56 -13.72 3.01 -14.43
C ALA A 56 -14.95 3.10 -13.52
N VAL A 57 -14.88 2.52 -12.30
CA VAL A 57 -15.94 2.64 -11.29
C VAL A 57 -16.11 4.09 -10.83
N CYS A 58 -15.01 4.78 -10.52
CA CYS A 58 -15.06 6.19 -10.11
C CYS A 58 -15.72 7.07 -11.20
N LYS A 59 -15.33 6.88 -12.46
CA LYS A 59 -15.90 7.59 -13.59
C LYS A 59 -17.40 7.32 -13.77
N LYS A 60 -17.83 6.06 -13.64
CA LYS A 60 -19.25 5.66 -13.72
C LYS A 60 -20.11 6.40 -12.71
N HIS A 61 -19.60 6.58 -11.49
CA HIS A 61 -20.34 7.18 -10.38
C HIS A 61 -20.00 8.66 -10.12
N GLY A 62 -19.15 9.29 -10.93
CA GLY A 62 -18.75 10.70 -10.79
C GLY A 62 -17.98 10.98 -9.50
N LEU A 63 -17.11 10.06 -9.08
CA LEU A 63 -16.31 10.14 -7.86
C LEU A 63 -14.88 10.58 -8.17
N LEU A 64 -14.28 11.30 -7.22
CA LEU A 64 -12.84 11.56 -7.23
C LEU A 64 -12.08 10.27 -6.88
N PHE A 65 -10.90 10.13 -7.46
CA PHE A 65 -10.01 8.99 -7.22
C PHE A 65 -8.66 9.47 -6.66
N LEU A 66 -8.29 8.96 -5.49
CA LEU A 66 -6.99 9.18 -4.83
C LEU A 66 -6.22 7.86 -4.78
N GLU A 67 -5.04 7.83 -5.39
CA GLU A 67 -4.09 6.74 -5.26
C GLU A 67 -3.23 6.92 -3.98
N ASP A 68 -3.18 5.91 -3.14
CA ASP A 68 -2.20 5.81 -2.04
C ASP A 68 -1.03 4.91 -2.46
N ALA A 69 -0.01 5.52 -3.04
CA ALA A 69 1.24 4.87 -3.45
C ALA A 69 2.30 4.83 -2.33
N ALA A 70 1.90 4.95 -1.05
CA ALA A 70 2.85 4.96 0.07
C ALA A 70 3.71 3.69 0.16
N GLN A 71 3.22 2.56 -0.33
CA GLN A 71 3.99 1.32 -0.46
C GLN A 71 4.34 1.03 -1.93
N GLY A 72 3.60 1.60 -2.87
CA GLY A 72 3.71 1.34 -4.30
C GLY A 72 4.76 2.13 -5.04
N PHE A 73 5.43 3.13 -4.43
CA PHE A 73 6.36 3.99 -5.14
C PHE A 73 7.47 3.20 -5.84
N GLY A 74 7.60 3.39 -7.15
CA GLY A 74 8.48 2.61 -8.02
C GLY A 74 7.80 1.43 -8.73
N GLY A 75 6.59 1.02 -8.30
CA GLY A 75 5.75 0.07 -9.02
C GLY A 75 5.19 0.64 -10.32
N MET A 76 4.69 -0.25 -11.19
CA MET A 76 4.07 0.15 -12.47
C MET A 76 2.90 -0.77 -12.83
N LEU A 77 1.87 -0.17 -13.43
CA LEU A 77 0.77 -0.86 -14.10
C LEU A 77 0.81 -0.51 -15.59
N HIS A 78 0.98 -1.51 -16.46
CA HIS A 78 1.08 -1.36 -17.92
C HIS A 78 2.06 -0.26 -18.36
N GLY A 79 3.20 -0.16 -17.66
CA GLY A 79 4.26 0.82 -17.91
C GLY A 79 4.01 2.22 -17.36
N LYS A 80 2.86 2.49 -16.73
CA LYS A 80 2.58 3.74 -16.02
C LYS A 80 2.96 3.59 -14.54
N ARG A 81 3.75 4.52 -14.00
CA ARG A 81 4.26 4.47 -12.63
C ARG A 81 3.17 4.75 -11.60
N ASN A 82 3.24 4.07 -10.45
CA ASN A 82 2.47 4.44 -9.26
C ASN A 82 2.82 5.87 -8.82
N GLY A 83 1.82 6.57 -8.34
CA GLY A 83 1.87 8.01 -8.10
C GLY A 83 1.37 8.85 -9.28
N ALA A 84 0.96 8.22 -10.39
CA ALA A 84 0.46 8.90 -11.59
C ALA A 84 -1.00 8.57 -11.92
N PHE A 85 -1.71 7.87 -11.02
CA PHE A 85 -3.12 7.51 -11.21
C PHE A 85 -4.05 8.43 -10.40
N GLY A 86 -5.33 8.43 -10.77
CA GLY A 86 -6.37 9.22 -10.10
C GLY A 86 -6.32 10.73 -10.36
N ASP A 87 -7.15 11.46 -9.65
CA ASP A 87 -7.17 12.94 -9.64
C ASP A 87 -5.99 13.51 -8.85
N ALA A 88 -5.53 12.74 -7.87
CA ALA A 88 -4.31 12.96 -7.12
C ALA A 88 -3.77 11.62 -6.62
N ALA A 89 -2.46 11.58 -6.36
CA ALA A 89 -1.80 10.47 -5.71
C ALA A 89 -0.95 10.95 -4.54
N CYS A 90 -0.71 10.10 -3.57
CA CYS A 90 0.20 10.40 -2.47
C CYS A 90 1.20 9.27 -2.24
N THR A 91 2.37 9.62 -1.71
CA THR A 91 3.36 8.65 -1.28
C THR A 91 3.99 9.05 0.04
N SER A 92 4.61 8.06 0.70
CA SER A 92 5.32 8.23 1.96
C SER A 92 6.81 8.03 1.76
N PHE A 93 7.61 8.88 2.39
CA PHE A 93 9.06 8.74 2.47
C PHE A 93 9.51 8.31 3.87
N PHE A 94 8.62 7.72 4.67
CA PHE A 94 9.02 7.10 5.94
C PHE A 94 10.18 6.11 5.71
N PRO A 95 11.17 5.99 6.63
CA PRO A 95 12.41 5.25 6.37
C PRO A 95 12.28 3.82 5.85
N ALA A 96 11.19 3.12 6.19
CA ALA A 96 10.93 1.75 5.76
C ALA A 96 10.21 1.63 4.41
N LYS A 97 9.94 2.74 3.72
CA LYS A 97 9.28 2.74 2.41
C LYS A 97 10.27 2.45 1.27
N PRO A 98 9.79 2.03 0.08
CA PRO A 98 10.67 1.77 -1.07
C PRO A 98 11.63 2.94 -1.35
N LEU A 99 11.13 4.17 -1.31
CA LEU A 99 11.94 5.39 -1.26
C LEU A 99 11.77 6.04 0.11
N GLY A 100 12.64 5.75 1.06
CA GLY A 100 12.58 6.29 2.43
C GLY A 100 13.67 7.32 2.70
N CYS A 101 13.32 8.45 3.34
CA CYS A 101 14.28 9.39 3.93
C CYS A 101 14.68 8.95 5.36
N TYR A 102 15.38 9.81 6.12
CA TYR A 102 15.82 9.51 7.48
C TYR A 102 14.94 10.19 8.54
N GLY A 103 13.65 10.24 8.30
CA GLY A 103 12.61 10.79 9.15
C GLY A 103 11.27 10.76 8.43
N ASP A 104 10.31 11.58 8.85
CA ASP A 104 9.03 11.68 8.18
C ASP A 104 9.15 12.49 6.88
N GLY A 105 8.39 12.08 5.88
CA GLY A 105 8.29 12.75 4.60
C GLY A 105 7.23 12.11 3.71
N GLY A 106 6.84 12.83 2.68
CA GLY A 106 5.89 12.37 1.69
C GLY A 106 5.75 13.38 0.56
N ALA A 107 5.01 13.00 -0.46
CA ALA A 107 4.66 13.85 -1.58
C ALA A 107 3.23 13.59 -2.04
N VAL A 108 2.64 14.58 -2.66
CA VAL A 108 1.37 14.48 -3.38
C VAL A 108 1.63 14.85 -4.83
N PHE A 109 1.05 14.07 -5.73
CA PHE A 109 1.15 14.22 -7.18
C PHE A 109 -0.23 14.53 -7.76
N THR A 110 -0.31 15.42 -8.73
CA THR A 110 -1.54 15.73 -9.46
C THR A 110 -1.19 16.45 -10.77
N ASP A 111 -1.99 16.21 -11.81
CA ASP A 111 -1.91 16.91 -13.08
C ASP A 111 -2.73 18.21 -13.09
N SER A 112 -3.45 18.52 -11.99
CA SER A 112 -4.25 19.74 -11.85
C SER A 112 -3.44 20.85 -11.18
N ASP A 113 -3.17 21.94 -11.91
CA ASP A 113 -2.52 23.13 -11.37
C ASP A 113 -3.30 23.75 -10.20
N GLU A 114 -4.62 23.74 -10.25
CA GLU A 114 -5.48 24.23 -9.17
C GLU A 114 -5.32 23.39 -7.91
N THR A 115 -5.38 22.06 -8.04
CA THR A 115 -5.16 21.13 -6.93
C THR A 115 -3.75 21.27 -6.35
N ALA A 116 -2.73 21.40 -7.20
CA ALA A 116 -1.36 21.60 -6.76
C ALA A 116 -1.18 22.92 -5.98
N ALA A 117 -1.78 24.01 -6.48
CA ALA A 117 -1.76 25.30 -5.79
C ALA A 117 -2.48 25.25 -4.43
N MET A 118 -3.63 24.56 -4.37
CA MET A 118 -4.38 24.35 -3.14
C MET A 118 -3.55 23.58 -2.11
N ILE A 119 -2.94 22.45 -2.50
CA ILE A 119 -2.12 21.61 -1.63
C ILE A 119 -0.91 22.40 -1.10
N ARG A 120 -0.20 23.12 -1.98
CA ARG A 120 0.94 23.98 -1.56
C ARG A 120 0.53 25.03 -0.51
N SER A 121 -0.65 25.62 -0.67
CA SER A 121 -1.20 26.55 0.31
C SER A 121 -1.49 25.84 1.63
N LEU A 122 -2.18 24.71 1.61
CA LEU A 122 -2.52 23.92 2.80
C LEU A 122 -1.28 23.47 3.58
N CYS A 123 -0.23 23.01 2.89
CA CYS A 123 1.04 22.58 3.51
C CYS A 123 1.78 23.71 4.22
N VAL A 124 1.46 24.98 3.94
CA VAL A 124 2.09 26.17 4.53
C VAL A 124 1.04 27.03 5.20
N HIS A 125 0.33 26.48 6.18
CA HIS A 125 -0.64 27.18 7.03
C HIS A 125 -1.83 27.83 6.28
N GLY A 126 -2.16 27.38 5.07
CA GLY A 126 -3.20 27.99 4.24
C GLY A 126 -2.78 29.32 3.61
N LYS A 127 -1.48 29.52 3.35
CA LYS A 127 -0.89 30.74 2.81
C LYS A 127 -1.52 31.15 1.49
N GLY A 128 -1.86 32.42 1.35
CA GLY A 128 -2.22 33.11 0.13
C GLY A 128 -1.01 33.61 -0.66
N SER A 129 -1.19 34.70 -1.40
CA SER A 129 -0.15 35.32 -2.23
C SER A 129 0.95 36.03 -1.42
N PHE A 130 0.65 36.49 -0.21
CA PHE A 130 1.57 37.19 0.69
C PHE A 130 2.00 36.32 1.87
N LYS A 131 3.17 36.63 2.47
CA LYS A 131 3.81 35.83 3.51
C LYS A 131 2.94 35.60 4.75
N TYR A 132 2.15 36.55 5.16
CA TYR A 132 1.33 36.52 6.37
C TYR A 132 -0.16 36.58 6.09
N ASP A 133 -0.55 36.30 4.83
CA ASP A 133 -1.93 36.21 4.39
C ASP A 133 -2.36 34.75 4.35
N ASN A 134 -3.12 34.31 5.34
CA ASN A 134 -3.66 32.97 5.42
C ASN A 134 -5.12 32.98 4.96
N VAL A 135 -5.34 32.54 3.74
CA VAL A 135 -6.66 32.59 3.08
C VAL A 135 -7.51 31.34 3.36
N ARG A 136 -6.94 30.35 4.05
CA ARG A 136 -7.62 29.11 4.47
C ARG A 136 -6.94 28.50 5.69
N ILE A 137 -7.64 27.56 6.35
CA ILE A 137 -7.03 26.76 7.42
C ILE A 137 -6.10 25.74 6.76
N GLY A 138 -4.83 25.69 7.20
CA GLY A 138 -3.82 24.77 6.72
C GLY A 138 -3.01 24.17 7.87
N MET A 139 -1.92 23.51 7.51
CA MET A 139 -1.03 22.81 8.44
C MET A 139 0.44 23.15 8.16
N ASN A 140 1.33 22.80 9.04
CA ASN A 140 2.77 22.77 8.79
C ASN A 140 3.12 21.37 8.25
N SER A 141 3.16 21.23 6.93
CA SER A 141 3.43 19.96 6.25
C SER A 141 4.40 20.19 5.10
N ARG A 142 5.64 20.46 5.44
CA ARG A 142 6.74 20.70 4.50
C ARG A 142 7.78 19.60 4.62
N LEU A 143 8.27 19.11 3.50
CA LEU A 143 9.43 18.23 3.50
C LEU A 143 10.68 19.02 3.89
N ASP A 144 11.40 18.57 4.92
CA ASP A 144 12.64 19.18 5.35
C ASP A 144 13.72 19.07 4.27
N THR A 145 14.51 20.14 4.08
CA THR A 145 15.55 20.20 3.06
C THR A 145 16.61 19.11 3.23
N ILE A 146 16.93 18.72 4.46
CA ILE A 146 17.85 17.60 4.75
C ILE A 146 17.26 16.29 4.23
N GLN A 147 15.98 16.04 4.48
CA GLN A 147 15.31 14.83 3.98
C GLN A 147 15.23 14.83 2.45
N ALA A 148 14.96 15.99 1.85
CA ALA A 148 14.97 16.12 0.39
C ALA A 148 16.35 15.82 -0.22
N ALA A 149 17.42 16.27 0.40
CA ALA A 149 18.79 15.98 -0.05
C ALA A 149 19.11 14.47 0.02
N ILE A 150 18.68 13.79 1.07
CA ILE A 150 18.82 12.33 1.21
C ILE A 150 18.02 11.61 0.11
N LEU A 151 16.77 12.04 -0.14
CA LEU A 151 15.91 11.46 -1.16
C LEU A 151 16.49 11.57 -2.56
N LEU A 152 17.14 12.69 -2.90
CA LEU A 152 17.81 12.86 -4.21
C LEU A 152 18.86 11.78 -4.46
N VAL A 153 19.68 11.44 -3.46
CA VAL A 153 20.68 10.38 -3.57
C VAL A 153 20.03 9.00 -3.65
N LYS A 154 19.01 8.76 -2.81
CA LYS A 154 18.31 7.46 -2.76
C LYS A 154 17.43 7.20 -4.00
N MET A 155 16.87 8.24 -4.61
CA MET A 155 16.14 8.14 -5.87
C MET A 155 17.03 7.57 -6.98
N ASP A 156 18.26 8.05 -7.06
CA ASP A 156 19.26 7.54 -8.01
C ASP A 156 19.54 6.04 -7.81
N ALA A 157 19.67 5.60 -6.56
CA ALA A 157 19.87 4.19 -6.22
C ALA A 157 18.62 3.36 -6.57
N LEU A 158 17.44 3.85 -6.18
CA LEU A 158 16.17 3.18 -6.45
C LEU A 158 15.99 2.92 -7.95
N GLU A 159 16.21 3.93 -8.80
CA GLU A 159 16.01 3.80 -10.24
C GLU A 159 17.11 2.98 -10.94
N LYS A 160 18.36 3.10 -10.49
CA LYS A 160 19.49 2.45 -11.16
C LYS A 160 19.61 0.97 -10.85
N TYR A 161 19.27 0.53 -9.65
CA TYR A 161 19.46 -0.88 -9.26
C TYR A 161 18.49 -1.43 -8.21
N GLU A 162 18.04 -0.66 -7.20
CA GLU A 162 17.28 -1.23 -6.07
C GLU A 162 15.93 -1.84 -6.49
N LEU A 163 15.23 -1.25 -7.49
CA LEU A 163 13.99 -1.84 -8.02
C LEU A 163 14.23 -3.16 -8.74
N ALA A 164 15.34 -3.28 -9.48
CA ALA A 164 15.71 -4.52 -10.14
C ALA A 164 16.12 -5.58 -9.10
N ASP A 165 16.93 -5.18 -8.12
CA ASP A 165 17.45 -6.08 -7.08
C ASP A 165 16.35 -6.60 -6.16
N VAL A 166 15.36 -5.77 -5.79
CA VAL A 166 14.23 -6.24 -4.97
C VAL A 166 13.34 -7.21 -5.76
N ASN A 167 13.18 -7.03 -7.07
CA ASN A 167 12.47 -8.00 -7.91
C ASN A 167 13.28 -9.31 -8.08
N ALA A 168 14.60 -9.23 -8.16
CA ALA A 168 15.46 -10.43 -8.12
C ALA A 168 15.35 -11.16 -6.77
N ALA A 169 15.29 -10.44 -5.66
CA ALA A 169 15.07 -11.03 -4.34
C ALA A 169 13.71 -11.75 -4.24
N ALA A 170 12.64 -11.16 -4.79
CA ALA A 170 11.33 -11.81 -4.86
C ALA A 170 11.37 -13.09 -5.71
N ALA A 171 12.06 -13.06 -6.85
CA ALA A 171 12.25 -14.25 -7.68
C ALA A 171 13.02 -15.36 -6.94
N MET A 172 14.06 -15.01 -6.17
CA MET A 172 14.77 -15.98 -5.32
C MET A 172 13.86 -16.60 -4.27
N TYR A 173 12.97 -15.81 -3.63
CA TYR A 173 11.97 -16.37 -2.71
C TYR A 173 10.98 -17.29 -3.42
N ASN A 174 10.45 -16.91 -4.57
CA ASN A 174 9.54 -17.76 -5.34
C ASN A 174 10.17 -19.11 -5.69
N GLU A 175 11.44 -19.13 -6.09
CA GLU A 175 12.21 -20.34 -6.36
C GLU A 175 12.41 -21.17 -5.07
N ALA A 176 12.93 -20.56 -4.01
CA ALA A 176 13.24 -21.23 -2.76
C ALA A 176 12.01 -21.75 -2.01
N LEU A 177 10.85 -21.13 -2.19
CA LEU A 177 9.58 -21.48 -1.53
C LEU A 177 8.65 -22.30 -2.42
N ALA A 178 9.05 -22.69 -3.62
CA ALA A 178 8.22 -23.53 -4.49
C ALA A 178 7.78 -24.81 -3.78
N GLY A 179 6.47 -25.12 -3.87
CA GLY A 179 5.89 -26.34 -3.31
C GLY A 179 5.68 -26.38 -1.79
N ILE A 180 5.84 -25.27 -1.07
CA ILE A 180 5.44 -25.21 0.34
C ILE A 180 3.90 -25.16 0.46
N PRO A 181 3.30 -25.58 1.59
CA PRO A 181 1.86 -25.51 1.83
C PRO A 181 1.42 -24.07 2.24
N ALA A 182 1.78 -23.08 1.44
CA ALA A 182 1.41 -21.67 1.58
C ALA A 182 1.16 -21.06 0.20
N ILE A 183 0.40 -19.98 0.14
CA ILE A 183 0.15 -19.23 -1.09
C ILE A 183 1.16 -18.10 -1.17
N LEU A 184 1.99 -18.13 -2.22
CA LEU A 184 2.97 -17.07 -2.48
C LEU A 184 2.32 -15.85 -3.13
N PRO A 185 2.90 -14.65 -2.97
CA PRO A 185 2.39 -13.45 -3.63
C PRO A 185 2.49 -13.56 -5.15
N VAL A 186 1.54 -12.96 -5.84
CA VAL A 186 1.49 -12.94 -7.31
C VAL A 186 1.73 -11.52 -7.83
N VAL A 187 2.34 -11.43 -9.01
CA VAL A 187 2.41 -10.20 -9.81
C VAL A 187 1.75 -10.53 -11.15
N PRO A 188 0.58 -9.95 -11.45
CA PRO A 188 -0.11 -10.17 -12.72
C PRO A 188 0.73 -9.71 -13.92
N GLU A 189 0.42 -10.24 -15.11
CA GLU A 189 1.07 -9.84 -16.36
C GLU A 189 0.85 -8.34 -16.62
N GLY A 190 1.91 -7.62 -17.02
CA GLY A 190 1.88 -6.19 -17.25
C GLY A 190 2.06 -5.33 -15.99
N TRP A 191 2.18 -5.97 -14.83
CA TRP A 191 2.39 -5.27 -13.55
C TRP A 191 3.84 -5.41 -13.10
N TYR A 192 4.32 -4.41 -12.35
CA TYR A 192 5.65 -4.41 -11.76
C TYR A 192 5.57 -3.94 -10.31
N SER A 193 6.00 -4.77 -9.37
CA SER A 193 5.94 -4.48 -7.94
C SER A 193 7.22 -3.78 -7.45
N SER A 194 7.08 -2.82 -6.54
CA SER A 194 8.21 -2.28 -5.77
C SER A 194 8.59 -3.16 -4.58
N TRP A 195 7.81 -4.21 -4.30
CA TRP A 195 8.06 -5.19 -3.24
C TRP A 195 8.36 -4.55 -1.88
N ALA A 196 7.56 -3.58 -1.47
CA ALA A 196 7.65 -3.03 -0.12
C ALA A 196 7.58 -4.13 0.95
N GLN A 197 6.84 -5.20 0.68
CA GLN A 197 6.81 -6.44 1.46
C GLN A 197 6.71 -7.67 0.55
N TYR A 198 7.31 -8.79 0.97
CA TYR A 198 7.05 -10.11 0.41
C TYR A 198 6.11 -10.85 1.36
N THR A 199 4.82 -10.86 1.04
CA THR A 199 3.75 -11.36 1.92
C THR A 199 3.15 -12.63 1.34
N LEU A 200 3.17 -13.70 2.11
CA LEU A 200 2.54 -14.99 1.78
C LEU A 200 1.33 -15.24 2.67
N ARG A 201 0.49 -16.21 2.30
CA ARG A 201 -0.70 -16.62 3.05
C ARG A 201 -0.52 -18.04 3.57
N LEU A 202 -0.74 -18.20 4.87
CA LEU A 202 -0.79 -19.50 5.54
C LEU A 202 -2.23 -20.02 5.65
N ARG A 203 -2.42 -21.24 6.13
CA ARG A 203 -3.74 -21.89 6.13
C ARG A 203 -4.68 -21.38 7.21
N SER A 204 -4.13 -20.89 8.32
CA SER A 204 -4.93 -20.37 9.45
C SER A 204 -4.14 -19.38 10.31
N ARG A 205 -4.85 -18.68 11.19
CA ARG A 205 -4.25 -17.79 12.18
C ARG A 205 -3.31 -18.54 13.13
N GLU A 206 -3.72 -19.71 13.59
CA GLU A 206 -2.94 -20.53 14.51
C GLU A 206 -1.62 -20.96 13.88
N GLU A 207 -1.66 -21.39 12.64
CA GLU A 207 -0.46 -21.73 11.88
C GLU A 207 0.44 -20.51 11.69
N ARG A 208 -0.12 -19.37 11.28
CA ARG A 208 0.59 -18.12 11.10
C ARG A 208 1.31 -17.68 12.39
N ASP A 209 0.61 -17.71 13.52
CA ASP A 209 1.16 -17.27 14.80
C ASP A 209 2.27 -18.23 15.29
N ARG A 210 2.08 -19.54 15.10
CA ARG A 210 3.09 -20.55 15.37
C ARG A 210 4.33 -20.35 14.50
N VAL A 211 4.16 -20.27 13.19
CA VAL A 211 5.28 -20.06 12.24
C VAL A 211 6.02 -18.76 12.55
N GLN A 212 5.31 -17.67 12.83
CA GLN A 212 5.93 -16.40 13.22
C GLN A 212 6.79 -16.55 14.47
N SER A 213 6.29 -17.25 15.49
CA SER A 213 7.01 -17.50 16.74
C SER A 213 8.27 -18.34 16.52
N GLU A 214 8.18 -19.39 15.70
CA GLU A 214 9.31 -20.28 15.39
C GLU A 214 10.40 -19.58 14.59
N LEU A 215 10.04 -18.72 13.61
CA LEU A 215 10.99 -17.90 12.86
C LEU A 215 11.67 -16.87 13.76
N LYS A 216 10.90 -16.20 14.63
CA LYS A 216 11.44 -15.27 15.63
C LYS A 216 12.46 -15.93 16.56
N ALA A 217 12.19 -17.16 17.02
CA ALA A 217 13.11 -17.92 17.88
C ALA A 217 14.44 -18.23 17.17
N GLN A 218 14.45 -18.24 15.82
CA GLN A 218 15.65 -18.42 14.99
C GLN A 218 16.29 -17.08 14.57
N GLY A 219 15.82 -15.94 15.10
CA GLY A 219 16.33 -14.61 14.76
C GLY A 219 15.88 -14.08 13.40
N ILE A 220 14.88 -14.70 12.78
CA ILE A 220 14.33 -14.26 11.48
C ILE A 220 13.16 -13.32 11.75
N PRO A 221 13.29 -12.02 11.43
CA PRO A 221 12.20 -11.06 11.62
C PRO A 221 11.10 -11.29 10.59
N THR A 222 9.87 -11.41 11.08
CA THR A 222 8.66 -11.48 10.24
C THR A 222 7.60 -10.56 10.81
N MET A 223 6.66 -10.11 9.96
CA MET A 223 5.62 -9.19 10.39
C MET A 223 4.27 -9.59 9.81
N VAL A 224 3.21 -9.24 10.53
CA VAL A 224 1.83 -9.39 10.06
C VAL A 224 1.29 -8.03 9.67
N TYR A 225 1.09 -7.80 8.40
CA TYR A 225 0.48 -6.58 7.84
C TYR A 225 -0.84 -6.94 7.15
N TYR A 226 -2.00 -6.81 7.83
CA TYR A 226 -2.22 -6.30 9.18
C TYR A 226 -3.06 -7.30 9.97
N PRO A 227 -2.90 -7.39 11.31
CA PRO A 227 -3.57 -8.44 12.09
C PRO A 227 -5.07 -8.19 12.32
N LYS A 228 -5.56 -6.99 11.98
CA LYS A 228 -6.93 -6.55 12.21
C LYS A 228 -7.44 -5.70 11.04
N PRO A 229 -8.62 -6.01 10.47
CA PRO A 229 -9.21 -5.20 9.42
C PRO A 229 -9.49 -3.76 9.85
N MET A 230 -9.41 -2.80 8.91
CA MET A 230 -9.68 -1.38 9.22
C MET A 230 -11.09 -1.16 9.74
N HIS A 231 -12.10 -1.78 9.14
CA HIS A 231 -13.50 -1.64 9.55
C HIS A 231 -13.80 -2.19 10.96
N THR A 232 -12.90 -2.95 11.55
CA THR A 232 -13.02 -3.47 12.92
C THR A 232 -12.14 -2.73 13.92
N GLN A 233 -11.42 -1.68 13.51
CA GLN A 233 -10.62 -0.86 14.41
C GLN A 233 -11.53 0.00 15.29
N GLN A 234 -11.16 0.16 16.57
CA GLN A 234 -11.92 0.97 17.53
C GLN A 234 -12.17 2.40 17.06
N ALA A 235 -11.27 2.97 16.26
CA ALA A 235 -11.43 4.31 15.69
C ALA A 235 -12.65 4.43 14.77
N PHE A 236 -13.19 3.31 14.31
CA PHE A 236 -14.34 3.24 13.41
C PHE A 236 -15.55 2.56 14.05
N ASP A 237 -15.53 2.36 15.38
CA ASP A 237 -16.68 1.82 16.11
C ASP A 237 -17.92 2.69 15.86
N GLY A 238 -19.04 2.03 15.57
CA GLY A 238 -20.33 2.70 15.27
C GLY A 238 -20.51 3.12 13.81
N LEU A 239 -19.50 2.97 12.94
CA LEU A 239 -19.72 3.12 11.51
C LEU A 239 -20.47 1.92 10.93
N LYS A 240 -21.41 2.22 10.03
CA LYS A 240 -22.13 1.17 9.31
C LYS A 240 -21.21 0.49 8.29
N GLN A 241 -21.14 -0.84 8.38
CA GLN A 241 -20.58 -1.66 7.30
C GLN A 241 -21.66 -1.91 6.25
N TYR A 242 -21.46 -1.43 5.03
CA TYR A 242 -22.45 -1.51 3.95
C TYR A 242 -22.42 -2.85 3.22
N ILE A 243 -21.25 -3.45 3.11
CA ILE A 243 -21.03 -4.76 2.49
C ILE A 243 -20.04 -5.58 3.33
N PRO A 244 -20.08 -6.92 3.27
CA PRO A 244 -19.10 -7.75 3.96
C PRO A 244 -17.71 -7.65 3.28
N CYS A 245 -16.64 -7.87 4.05
CA CYS A 245 -15.26 -7.90 3.58
C CYS A 245 -14.56 -9.22 3.93
N PRO A 246 -15.05 -10.38 3.44
CA PRO A 246 -14.56 -11.69 3.83
C PRO A 246 -13.11 -11.95 3.42
N ALA A 247 -12.66 -11.45 2.26
CA ALA A 247 -11.26 -11.59 1.85
C ALA A 247 -10.33 -10.83 2.80
N THR A 248 -10.68 -9.59 3.16
CA THR A 248 -9.92 -8.81 4.16
C THR A 248 -9.82 -9.55 5.49
N GLU A 249 -10.92 -10.14 5.99
CA GLU A 249 -10.93 -10.86 7.26
C GLU A 249 -10.05 -12.11 7.23
N GLU A 250 -10.13 -12.90 6.15
CA GLU A 250 -9.29 -14.07 5.92
C GLU A 250 -7.80 -13.68 5.82
N LEU A 251 -7.48 -12.64 5.05
CA LEU A 251 -6.11 -12.17 4.88
C LEU A 251 -5.51 -11.67 6.19
N CYS A 252 -6.24 -10.90 6.99
CA CYS A 252 -5.79 -10.47 8.32
C CYS A 252 -5.52 -11.65 9.27
N ALA A 253 -6.15 -12.78 9.05
CA ALA A 253 -5.89 -14.00 9.80
C ALA A 253 -4.63 -14.75 9.32
N THR A 254 -4.33 -14.73 8.02
CA THR A 254 -3.43 -15.71 7.39
C THR A 254 -2.13 -15.15 6.84
N VAL A 255 -2.01 -13.83 6.62
CA VAL A 255 -0.81 -13.23 6.01
C VAL A 255 0.40 -13.23 6.94
N LEU A 256 1.58 -13.42 6.35
CA LEU A 256 2.88 -13.28 7.01
C LEU A 256 3.88 -12.71 6.01
N SER A 257 4.54 -11.60 6.38
CA SER A 257 5.57 -10.97 5.56
C SER A 257 6.96 -11.44 5.99
N LEU A 258 7.75 -11.87 5.02
CA LEU A 258 9.15 -12.26 5.18
C LEU A 258 10.06 -11.03 5.05
N PRO A 259 11.33 -11.11 5.53
CA PRO A 259 12.31 -10.05 5.30
C PRO A 259 12.45 -9.74 3.81
N MET A 260 12.32 -8.45 3.46
CA MET A 260 12.38 -8.01 2.06
C MET A 260 13.11 -6.68 1.92
N HIS A 261 14.16 -6.65 1.12
CA HIS A 261 14.91 -5.46 0.73
C HIS A 261 15.85 -5.77 -0.47
N PRO A 262 16.32 -4.77 -1.22
CA PRO A 262 17.12 -4.98 -2.44
C PRO A 262 18.49 -5.63 -2.22
N TYR A 263 19.00 -5.65 -1.00
CA TYR A 263 20.33 -6.18 -0.66
C TYR A 263 20.29 -7.63 -0.14
N LEU A 264 19.17 -8.36 -0.32
CA LEU A 264 19.09 -9.78 0.05
C LEU A 264 19.98 -10.63 -0.86
N THR A 265 20.80 -11.48 -0.24
CA THR A 265 21.59 -12.48 -0.96
C THR A 265 20.83 -13.80 -1.09
N ARG A 266 21.19 -14.61 -2.08
CA ARG A 266 20.62 -15.96 -2.25
C ARG A 266 20.78 -16.81 -0.97
N GLU A 267 21.91 -16.69 -0.27
CA GLU A 267 22.18 -17.40 0.99
C GLU A 267 21.18 -16.97 2.09
N THR A 268 20.96 -15.67 2.22
CA THR A 268 19.99 -15.14 3.21
C THR A 268 18.58 -15.61 2.88
N VAL A 269 18.16 -15.53 1.62
CA VAL A 269 16.85 -16.02 1.16
C VAL A 269 16.71 -17.52 1.43
N GLN A 270 17.75 -18.33 1.14
CA GLN A 270 17.72 -19.77 1.40
C GLN A 270 17.59 -20.07 2.90
N THR A 271 18.32 -19.33 3.74
CA THR A 271 18.23 -19.48 5.21
C THR A 271 16.80 -19.23 5.71
N VAL A 272 16.14 -18.17 5.24
CA VAL A 272 14.74 -17.86 5.58
C VAL A 272 13.79 -18.95 5.05
N ALA A 273 13.97 -19.38 3.81
CA ALA A 273 13.15 -20.39 3.17
C ALA A 273 13.24 -21.75 3.89
N ASP A 274 14.45 -22.18 4.27
CA ASP A 274 14.67 -23.42 4.99
C ASP A 274 14.06 -23.39 6.39
N ALA A 275 14.15 -22.26 7.10
CA ALA A 275 13.50 -22.07 8.39
C ALA A 275 11.96 -22.12 8.24
N LEU A 276 11.39 -21.44 7.26
CA LEU A 276 9.96 -21.47 6.98
C LEU A 276 9.48 -22.89 6.61
N ARG A 277 10.23 -23.63 5.77
CA ARG A 277 9.91 -25.03 5.43
C ARG A 277 9.90 -25.94 6.66
N ARG A 278 10.81 -25.71 7.62
CA ARG A 278 10.79 -26.47 8.89
C ARG A 278 9.58 -26.11 9.74
N ALA A 279 9.26 -24.83 9.84
CA ALA A 279 8.12 -24.35 10.62
C ALA A 279 6.75 -24.77 10.04
N LEU A 280 6.68 -25.13 8.78
CA LEU A 280 5.44 -25.59 8.10
C LEU A 280 5.21 -27.10 8.19
N LYS A 281 6.16 -27.86 8.73
CA LYS A 281 6.00 -29.30 8.98
C LYS A 281 5.24 -29.55 10.27
#